data_094e4c8952fbc980f337dd578988843b
#
_entry.id   094e4c8952fbc980f337dd578988843b
#
_cell.length_a   1.000
_cell.length_b   1.000
_cell.length_c   1.000
_cell.angle_alpha   90.00
_cell.angle_beta   90.00
_cell.angle_gamma   90.00
#
_symmetry.space_group_name_H-M   'P 1'
#
loop_
_entity.id
_entity.type
_entity.pdbx_description
1 polymer ?
#
loop_
_entity_poly.entity_id
_entity_poly.type
_entity_poly.pdbx_seq_one_letter_code
_entity_poly.pdbx_strand_id
1 'polypeptide(L)'
;MRLFEAVKVNVTASQAAAYCGFTPNRSKMICCPFHNDKHPSMKVDRRYYCFGCGEHGDAIDFVAKYYDLSLKDAAMKLADDFGID
;
A
#
# COMPACT_ATOMS: atom_id res chain seq x y z
N MET A 1 17.82 -7.99 -9.82
CA MET A 1 16.99 -7.89 -8.61
C MET A 1 15.66 -8.57 -8.86
N ARG A 2 15.16 -9.31 -7.89
CA ARG A 2 13.88 -9.99 -8.05
C ARG A 2 12.72 -9.01 -8.00
N LEU A 3 11.60 -9.37 -8.64
CA LEU A 3 10.43 -8.51 -8.76
C LEU A 3 9.97 -7.94 -7.41
N PHE A 4 9.76 -8.81 -6.41
CA PHE A 4 9.28 -8.35 -5.10
C PHE A 4 10.26 -7.40 -4.43
N GLU A 5 11.55 -7.72 -4.48
CA GLU A 5 12.58 -6.88 -3.88
C GLU A 5 12.68 -5.54 -4.57
N ALA A 6 12.62 -5.54 -5.90
CA ALA A 6 12.68 -4.30 -6.67
C ALA A 6 11.52 -3.37 -6.32
N VAL A 7 10.31 -3.91 -6.21
CA VAL A 7 9.14 -3.12 -5.85
C VAL A 7 9.25 -2.64 -4.40
N LYS A 8 9.62 -3.51 -3.47
CA LYS A 8 9.72 -3.13 -2.05
C LYS A 8 10.74 -2.02 -1.80
N VAL A 9 11.84 -2.03 -2.54
CA VAL A 9 12.89 -1.01 -2.40
C VAL A 9 12.44 0.33 -3.00
N ASN A 10 11.66 0.29 -4.08
CA ASN A 10 11.32 1.48 -4.85
C ASN A 10 9.95 2.08 -4.56
N VAL A 11 9.04 1.33 -3.94
CA VAL A 11 7.67 1.79 -3.69
C VAL A 11 7.34 1.65 -2.21
N THR A 12 6.98 2.77 -1.58
CA THR A 12 6.53 2.79 -0.19
C THR A 12 5.03 2.54 -0.10
N ALA A 13 4.55 2.19 1.09
CA ALA A 13 3.12 2.06 1.32
C ALA A 13 2.39 3.39 1.10
N SER A 14 3.03 4.50 1.43
CA SER A 14 2.48 5.83 1.17
C SER A 14 2.27 6.07 -0.32
N GLN A 15 3.23 5.69 -1.15
CA GLN A 15 3.11 5.78 -2.60
C GLN A 15 2.03 4.85 -3.14
N ALA A 16 1.93 3.65 -2.59
CA ALA A 16 0.88 2.70 -2.99
C ALA A 16 -0.51 3.23 -2.64
N ALA A 17 -0.66 3.84 -1.46
CA ALA A 17 -1.93 4.46 -1.06
C ALA A 17 -2.32 5.59 -2.02
N ALA A 18 -1.38 6.45 -2.37
CA ALA A 18 -1.62 7.53 -3.33
C ALA A 18 -1.99 6.97 -4.71
N TYR A 19 -1.32 5.91 -5.12
CA TYR A 19 -1.61 5.19 -6.36
C TYR A 19 -3.05 4.68 -6.39
N CYS A 20 -3.56 4.22 -5.24
CA CYS A 20 -4.93 3.74 -5.10
C CYS A 20 -5.95 4.87 -4.92
N GLY A 21 -5.53 6.12 -4.92
CA GLY A 21 -6.43 7.27 -4.84
C GLY A 21 -6.59 7.86 -3.44
N PHE A 22 -5.80 7.45 -2.48
CA PHE A 22 -5.86 7.99 -1.11
C PHE A 22 -4.90 9.16 -0.96
N THR A 23 -5.29 10.13 -0.13
CA THR A 23 -4.45 11.29 0.16
C THR A 23 -4.15 11.30 1.66
N PRO A 24 -2.96 10.83 2.08
CA PRO A 24 -2.61 10.86 3.50
C PRO A 24 -2.59 12.28 4.05
N ASN A 25 -3.02 12.43 5.30
CA ASN A 25 -2.99 13.72 5.98
C ASN A 25 -1.56 14.05 6.45
N ARG A 26 -1.42 15.15 7.21
CA ARG A 26 -0.10 15.58 7.71
C ARG A 26 0.58 14.53 8.57
N SER A 27 -0.19 13.70 9.24
CA SER A 27 0.34 12.63 10.10
C SER A 27 0.55 11.33 9.32
N LYS A 28 0.43 11.36 7.99
CA LYS A 28 0.55 10.20 7.11
C LYS A 28 -0.53 9.15 7.40
N MET A 29 -1.73 9.61 7.74
CA MET A 29 -2.85 8.73 8.06
C MET A 29 -3.92 8.79 6.98
N ILE A 30 -4.56 7.65 6.74
CA ILE A 30 -5.72 7.53 5.86
C ILE A 30 -6.81 6.73 6.57
N CYS A 31 -8.04 6.83 6.07
CA CYS A 31 -9.09 5.92 6.49
C CYS A 31 -8.77 4.55 5.91
N CYS A 32 -8.81 3.52 6.74
CA CYS A 32 -8.44 2.17 6.32
C CYS A 32 -9.44 1.64 5.30
N PRO A 33 -8.99 1.22 4.10
CA PRO A 33 -9.90 0.67 3.09
C PRO A 33 -10.29 -0.78 3.34
N PHE A 34 -9.70 -1.41 4.37
CA PHE A 34 -9.88 -2.85 4.62
C PHE A 34 -10.93 -3.13 5.69
N HIS A 35 -11.51 -2.09 6.27
CA HIS A 35 -12.67 -2.21 7.16
C HIS A 35 -13.49 -0.92 7.08
N ASN A 36 -14.69 -0.93 7.66
CA ASN A 36 -15.56 0.25 7.63
C ASN A 36 -15.04 1.28 8.63
N ASP A 37 -14.25 2.22 8.13
CA ASP A 37 -13.55 3.20 8.97
C ASP A 37 -14.04 4.62 8.65
N LYS A 38 -14.40 5.36 9.68
CA LYS A 38 -14.88 6.74 9.54
C LYS A 38 -13.83 7.77 9.94
N HIS A 39 -12.72 7.33 10.51
CA HIS A 39 -11.65 8.21 10.97
C HIS A 39 -10.31 7.68 10.43
N PRO A 40 -9.35 8.57 10.16
CA PRO A 40 -8.03 8.12 9.75
C PRO A 40 -7.38 7.28 10.85
N SER A 41 -7.31 5.97 10.64
CA SER A 41 -6.74 5.04 11.61
C SER A 41 -5.59 4.22 11.04
N MET A 42 -5.30 4.34 9.74
CA MET A 42 -4.18 3.63 9.12
C MET A 42 -3.04 4.59 8.85
N LYS A 43 -1.88 4.28 9.42
CA LYS A 43 -0.66 5.01 9.11
C LYS A 43 -0.02 4.41 7.86
N VAL A 44 0.34 5.27 6.91
CA VAL A 44 1.04 4.86 5.70
C VAL A 44 2.36 5.62 5.62
N ASP A 45 3.44 4.90 5.63
CA ASP A 45 4.79 5.44 5.51
C ASP A 45 5.53 4.48 4.59
N ARG A 46 6.68 3.96 4.99
CA ARG A 46 7.37 2.92 4.25
C ARG A 46 6.53 1.64 4.22
N ARG A 47 5.93 1.31 5.37
CA ARG A 47 4.95 0.24 5.50
C ARG A 47 3.64 0.84 6.02
N TYR A 48 2.55 0.08 5.97
CA TYR A 48 1.29 0.55 6.53
C TYR A 48 0.90 -0.27 7.76
N TYR A 49 0.17 0.38 8.67
CA TYR A 49 -0.41 -0.27 9.83
C TYR A 49 -1.72 0.41 10.20
N CYS A 50 -2.78 -0.37 10.32
CA CYS A 50 -4.08 0.13 10.74
C CYS A 50 -4.27 -0.11 12.23
N PHE A 51 -4.40 0.96 13.00
CA PHE A 51 -4.63 0.85 14.45
C PHE A 51 -6.04 0.40 14.78
N GLY A 52 -6.97 0.46 13.82
CA GLY A 52 -8.35 0.04 14.01
C GLY A 52 -8.56 -1.46 13.85
N CYS A 53 -7.96 -2.07 12.85
CA CYS A 53 -8.17 -3.49 12.55
C CYS A 53 -6.90 -4.35 12.60
N GLY A 54 -5.73 -3.73 12.77
CA GLY A 54 -4.46 -4.45 12.86
C GLY A 54 -3.86 -4.87 11.52
N GLU A 55 -4.48 -4.52 10.40
CA GLU A 55 -3.91 -4.82 9.09
C GLU A 55 -2.59 -4.08 8.91
N HIS A 56 -1.60 -4.77 8.35
CA HIS A 56 -0.28 -4.18 8.14
C HIS A 56 0.42 -4.86 6.97
N GLY A 57 1.44 -4.20 6.44
CA GLY A 57 2.22 -4.76 5.35
C GLY A 57 3.01 -3.68 4.61
N ASP A 58 3.46 -4.05 3.42
CA ASP A 58 4.19 -3.14 2.53
C ASP A 58 3.30 -2.69 1.36
N ALA A 59 3.90 -2.02 0.37
CA ALA A 59 3.18 -1.53 -0.79
C ALA A 59 2.49 -2.66 -1.56
N ILE A 60 3.15 -3.80 -1.70
CA ILE A 60 2.60 -4.94 -2.44
C ILE A 60 1.38 -5.50 -1.71
N ASP A 61 1.48 -5.64 -0.39
CA ASP A 61 0.36 -6.12 0.43
C ASP A 61 -0.84 -5.18 0.32
N PHE A 62 -0.60 -3.87 0.32
CA PHE A 62 -1.66 -2.88 0.20
C PHE A 62 -2.40 -3.02 -1.12
N VAL A 63 -1.68 -3.07 -2.22
CA VAL A 63 -2.27 -3.17 -3.57
C VAL A 63 -2.97 -4.51 -3.76
N ALA A 64 -2.36 -5.60 -3.27
CA ALA A 64 -2.96 -6.92 -3.37
C ALA A 64 -4.31 -6.98 -2.66
N LYS A 65 -4.39 -6.43 -1.46
CA LYS A 65 -5.65 -6.39 -0.71
C LYS A 65 -6.67 -5.45 -1.33
N TYR A 66 -6.22 -4.27 -1.74
CA TYR A 66 -7.14 -3.25 -2.25
C TYR A 66 -7.81 -3.68 -3.55
N TYR A 67 -7.06 -4.31 -4.45
CA TYR A 67 -7.57 -4.75 -5.75
C TYR A 67 -7.94 -6.24 -5.79
N ASP A 68 -7.81 -6.95 -4.68
CA ASP A 68 -8.07 -8.39 -4.60
C ASP A 68 -7.21 -9.16 -5.60
N LEU A 69 -5.91 -8.92 -5.54
CA LEU A 69 -4.93 -9.55 -6.42
C LEU A 69 -4.02 -10.48 -5.63
N SER A 70 -3.38 -11.42 -6.33
CA SER A 70 -2.27 -12.17 -5.73
C SER A 70 -1.11 -11.22 -5.47
N LEU A 71 -0.20 -11.62 -4.60
CA LEU A 71 1.00 -10.80 -4.33
C LEU A 71 1.82 -10.59 -5.58
N LYS A 72 1.94 -11.63 -6.40
CA LYS A 72 2.67 -11.56 -7.68
C LYS A 72 2.03 -10.55 -8.62
N ASP A 73 0.72 -10.61 -8.78
CA ASP A 73 0.01 -9.70 -9.68
C ASP A 73 0.09 -8.27 -9.18
N ALA A 74 0.00 -8.06 -7.88
CA ALA A 74 0.14 -6.74 -7.28
C ALA A 74 1.56 -6.18 -7.52
N ALA A 75 2.58 -7.02 -7.34
CA ALA A 75 3.97 -6.61 -7.57
C ALA A 75 4.19 -6.26 -9.04
N MET A 76 3.65 -7.04 -9.96
CA MET A 76 3.75 -6.77 -11.40
C MET A 76 3.05 -5.48 -11.78
N LYS A 77 1.87 -5.23 -11.21
CA LYS A 77 1.12 -4.00 -11.45
C LYS A 77 1.90 -2.78 -11.00
N LEU A 78 2.48 -2.83 -9.80
CA LEU A 78 3.29 -1.73 -9.29
C LEU A 78 4.56 -1.53 -10.12
N ALA A 79 5.23 -2.63 -10.51
CA ALA A 79 6.43 -2.53 -11.32
C ALA A 79 6.13 -1.87 -12.67
N ASP A 80 5.04 -2.25 -13.32
CA ASP A 80 4.64 -1.66 -14.59
C ASP A 80 4.30 -0.18 -14.43
N ASP A 81 3.49 0.15 -13.45
CA ASP A 81 2.97 1.52 -13.30
C ASP A 81 4.00 2.50 -12.74
N PHE A 82 4.97 2.00 -11.98
CA PHE A 82 6.06 2.83 -11.44
C PHE A 82 7.34 2.75 -12.28
N GLY A 83 7.32 2.01 -13.39
CA GLY A 83 8.49 1.90 -14.27
C GLY A 83 9.68 1.18 -13.65
N ILE A 84 9.43 0.15 -12.88
CA ILE A 84 10.47 -0.63 -12.20
C ILE A 84 10.79 -1.86 -13.04
N ASP A 85 12.06 -2.04 -13.33
CA ASP A 85 12.55 -3.20 -14.09
C ASP A 85 12.94 -4.37 -13.19
#